data_ccc5e9504a92870e452c675f8da7e83a
#
_entry.id   ccc5e9504a92870e452c675f8da7e83a
#
_cell.length_a   1.000
_cell.length_b   1.000
_cell.length_c   1.000
_cell.angle_alpha   90.00
_cell.angle_beta   90.00
_cell.angle_gamma   90.00
#
_symmetry.space_group_name_H-M   'P 1'
#
loop_
_entity.id
_entity.type
_entity.pdbx_description
1 polymer ?
#
loop_
_entity_poly.entity_id
_entity_poly.type
_entity_poly.pdbx_seq_one_letter_code
_entity_poly.pdbx_strand_id
1 'polypeptide(L)'
;MLTLRFLNVADGDAALVEFDTGQRLFRLLVDAGRAEPEPFPGSSRAPAAEHLRRLGIRRLDAVVITHLHQDHFGGLEALARKIPIGDLYAGFFPPALSPAARLPEGSPKTVRGLWECLADWNRILELLRRKGTRLQYICHDQRLPCPPGLSARVIVPDAGLARRRNRIWDELLTGKEPDMDQLVWSSKQRNPGSLRLELTFASRRVILAGDCYGSCWQNPPPASCDLLKVPHHGDAKALTQPLVDALRPRYVVISCEAAYNPRKDRPSPEAVRMLLETGCRVYFTDCYPPPGGSENRLPSVDFLIGDDGVIHPPAPWNPT
;
A
#
# COMPACT_ATOMS: atom_id res chain seq x y z
N MET A 1 -1.29 -4.96 22.66
CA MET A 1 -1.94 -3.78 22.03
C MET A 1 -1.43 -3.57 20.61
N LEU A 2 -2.30 -3.27 19.64
CA LEU A 2 -1.95 -3.03 18.23
C LEU A 2 -2.30 -1.60 17.83
N THR A 3 -1.34 -0.86 17.27
CA THR A 3 -1.56 0.48 16.69
C THR A 3 -1.39 0.42 15.18
N LEU A 4 -2.33 1.02 14.46
CA LEU A 4 -2.32 1.17 13.01
C LEU A 4 -2.30 2.66 12.68
N ARG A 5 -1.28 3.13 11.94
CA ARG A 5 -1.15 4.52 11.51
C ARG A 5 -1.13 4.60 10.00
N PHE A 6 -2.14 5.20 9.42
CA PHE A 6 -2.19 5.50 8.00
C PHE A 6 -1.58 6.89 7.80
N LEU A 7 -0.36 6.91 7.29
CA LEU A 7 0.45 8.14 7.20
C LEU A 7 -0.05 9.04 6.08
N ASN A 8 -0.05 10.35 6.31
CA ASN A 8 -0.36 11.33 5.28
C ASN A 8 0.85 11.52 4.33
N VAL A 9 0.90 10.69 3.30
CA VAL A 9 1.90 10.72 2.23
C VAL A 9 1.32 11.25 0.91
N ALA A 10 0.29 12.10 0.99
CA ALA A 10 -0.53 12.60 -0.13
C ALA A 10 -1.33 11.46 -0.80
N ASP A 11 -1.23 11.36 -2.14
CA ASP A 11 -1.92 10.35 -2.94
C ASP A 11 -1.26 8.95 -2.92
N GLY A 12 -0.28 8.75 -2.05
CA GLY A 12 0.38 7.46 -1.87
C GLY A 12 -0.18 6.65 -0.71
N ASP A 13 0.34 5.44 -0.56
CA ASP A 13 0.04 4.54 0.55
C ASP A 13 1.25 4.36 1.47
N ALA A 14 1.03 4.51 2.76
CA ALA A 14 1.96 4.09 3.80
C ALA A 14 1.21 3.80 5.09
N ALA A 15 1.16 2.55 5.49
CA ALA A 15 0.49 2.12 6.72
C ALA A 15 1.50 1.48 7.68
N LEU A 16 1.70 2.10 8.84
CA LEU A 16 2.55 1.57 9.90
C LEU A 16 1.72 0.74 10.88
N VAL A 17 2.16 -0.48 11.10
CA VAL A 17 1.64 -1.42 12.10
C VAL A 17 2.63 -1.53 13.23
N GLU A 18 2.25 -1.12 14.43
CA GLU A 18 3.06 -1.27 15.64
C GLU A 18 2.35 -2.21 16.62
N PHE A 19 3.01 -3.30 16.95
CA PHE A 19 2.50 -4.29 17.89
C PHE A 19 3.40 -4.36 19.12
N ASP A 20 2.81 -4.05 20.28
CA ASP A 20 3.51 -4.16 21.56
C ASP A 20 3.45 -5.60 22.07
N THR A 21 4.61 -6.24 22.16
CA THR A 21 4.77 -7.61 22.69
C THR A 21 4.93 -7.65 24.21
N GLY A 22 4.92 -6.50 24.88
CA GLY A 22 5.29 -6.35 26.29
C GLY A 22 6.81 -6.32 26.53
N GLN A 23 7.62 -6.73 25.56
CA GLN A 23 9.08 -6.70 25.62
C GLN A 23 9.69 -5.70 24.64
N ARG A 24 9.09 -5.56 23.47
CA ARG A 24 9.49 -4.62 22.43
C ARG A 24 8.33 -4.30 21.50
N LEU A 25 8.45 -3.21 20.75
CA LEU A 25 7.54 -2.92 19.64
C LEU A 25 8.02 -3.65 18.38
N PHE A 26 7.16 -4.50 17.83
CA PHE A 26 7.29 -5.02 16.47
C PHE A 26 6.70 -4.01 15.49
N ARG A 27 7.42 -3.69 14.43
CA ARG A 27 7.06 -2.67 13.45
C ARG A 27 7.07 -3.20 12.04
N LEU A 28 5.92 -3.15 11.39
CA LEU A 28 5.73 -3.50 10.00
C LEU A 28 5.20 -2.27 9.25
N LEU A 29 5.86 -1.88 8.16
CA LEU A 29 5.35 -0.86 7.25
C LEU A 29 4.80 -1.52 5.99
N VAL A 30 3.61 -1.11 5.56
CA VAL A 30 2.98 -1.53 4.30
C VAL A 30 2.97 -0.34 3.37
N ASP A 31 3.71 -0.45 2.28
CA ASP A 31 4.05 0.63 1.35
C ASP A 31 4.81 1.80 2.01
N ALA A 32 5.41 2.65 1.20
CA ALA A 32 6.28 3.74 1.64
C ALA A 32 5.91 5.10 1.04
N GLY A 33 4.80 5.17 0.31
CA GLY A 33 4.36 6.38 -0.37
C GLY A 33 5.27 6.83 -1.49
N ARG A 34 5.09 8.06 -1.93
CA ARG A 34 5.98 8.74 -2.87
C ARG A 34 7.30 9.13 -2.23
N ALA A 35 8.35 9.25 -3.05
CA ALA A 35 9.63 9.79 -2.61
C ALA A 35 9.48 11.22 -2.06
N GLU A 36 8.75 12.06 -2.77
CA GLU A 36 8.47 13.45 -2.42
C GLU A 36 6.98 13.75 -2.68
N PRO A 37 6.14 13.70 -1.63
CA PRO A 37 4.76 14.16 -1.73
C PRO A 37 4.73 15.64 -2.07
N GLU A 38 3.87 16.05 -3.00
CA GLU A 38 3.72 17.46 -3.35
C GLU A 38 3.28 18.27 -2.12
N PRO A 39 4.04 19.30 -1.73
CA PRO A 39 3.68 20.12 -0.58
C PRO A 39 2.34 20.84 -0.82
N PHE A 40 1.54 20.94 0.24
CA PHE A 40 0.29 21.67 0.19
C PHE A 40 0.17 22.58 1.43
N PRO A 41 -0.10 23.88 1.28
CA PRO A 41 -0.24 24.78 2.42
C PRO A 41 -1.33 24.32 3.40
N GLY A 42 -0.97 24.17 4.67
CA GLY A 42 -1.88 23.71 5.73
C GLY A 42 -2.04 22.19 5.84
N SER A 43 -1.47 21.39 4.93
CA SER A 43 -1.41 19.93 5.05
C SER A 43 -0.18 19.50 5.86
N SER A 44 -0.30 18.37 6.56
CA SER A 44 0.81 17.71 7.27
C SER A 44 1.48 16.62 6.44
N ARG A 45 1.19 16.55 5.12
CA ARG A 45 1.78 15.55 4.22
C ARG A 45 3.31 15.62 4.21
N ALA A 46 3.93 14.47 4.28
CA ALA A 46 5.38 14.33 4.26
C ALA A 46 5.78 12.93 3.73
N PRO A 47 7.04 12.72 3.29
CA PRO A 47 7.53 11.38 3.00
C PRO A 47 7.42 10.44 4.21
N ALA A 48 7.18 9.16 3.98
CA ALA A 48 7.09 8.16 5.06
C ALA A 48 8.31 8.19 5.99
N ALA A 49 9.51 8.36 5.45
CA ALA A 49 10.74 8.47 6.24
C ALA A 49 10.73 9.64 7.24
N GLU A 50 10.08 10.75 6.90
CA GLU A 50 9.94 11.91 7.79
C GLU A 50 8.89 11.66 8.88
N HIS A 51 7.76 11.04 8.54
CA HIS A 51 6.77 10.61 9.54
C HIS A 51 7.40 9.66 10.57
N LEU A 52 8.12 8.65 10.12
CA LEU A 52 8.76 7.71 11.03
C LEU A 52 9.84 8.38 11.89
N ARG A 53 10.58 9.35 11.35
CA ARG A 53 11.54 10.15 12.12
C ARG A 53 10.85 10.96 13.24
N ARG A 54 9.72 11.62 12.92
CA ARG A 54 8.92 12.38 13.91
C ARG A 54 8.37 11.48 15.01
N LEU A 55 8.01 10.23 14.68
CA LEU A 55 7.57 9.21 15.63
C LEU A 55 8.75 8.57 16.43
N GLY A 56 9.99 8.99 16.18
CA GLY A 56 11.17 8.44 16.85
C GLY A 56 11.50 7.00 16.46
N ILE A 57 10.99 6.52 15.30
CA ILE A 57 11.20 5.16 14.82
C ILE A 57 12.59 5.05 14.20
N ARG A 58 13.40 4.14 14.73
CA ARG A 58 14.79 3.94 14.32
C ARG A 58 15.05 2.59 13.65
N ARG A 59 14.05 1.72 13.56
CA ARG A 59 14.11 0.40 12.94
C ARG A 59 12.72 -0.07 12.54
N LEU A 60 12.63 -0.76 11.40
CA LEU A 60 11.48 -1.56 10.98
C LEU A 60 11.88 -3.04 11.00
N ASP A 61 11.02 -3.90 11.58
CA ASP A 61 11.23 -5.35 11.53
C ASP A 61 10.93 -5.87 10.12
N ALA A 62 9.91 -5.30 9.47
CA ALA A 62 9.53 -5.67 8.13
C ALA A 62 8.94 -4.51 7.33
N VAL A 63 9.06 -4.60 6.01
CA VAL A 63 8.33 -3.78 5.03
C VAL A 63 7.66 -4.70 4.03
N VAL A 64 6.41 -4.42 3.68
CA VAL A 64 5.70 -5.06 2.56
C VAL A 64 5.47 -4.01 1.49
N ILE A 65 5.91 -4.26 0.26
CA ILE A 65 5.53 -3.44 -0.90
C ILE A 65 4.47 -4.19 -1.69
N THR A 66 3.30 -3.58 -1.80
CA THR A 66 2.13 -4.22 -2.41
C THR A 66 2.29 -4.37 -3.92
N HIS A 67 2.83 -3.36 -4.58
CA HIS A 67 3.14 -3.37 -6.01
C HIS A 67 4.09 -2.22 -6.41
N LEU A 68 4.55 -2.24 -7.67
CA LEU A 68 5.59 -1.32 -8.15
C LEU A 68 4.99 -0.09 -8.87
N HIS A 69 4.27 0.76 -8.12
CA HIS A 69 3.98 2.14 -8.49
C HIS A 69 4.69 3.11 -7.53
N GLN A 70 5.09 4.26 -8.05
CA GLN A 70 5.90 5.26 -7.30
C GLN A 70 5.20 5.78 -6.05
N ASP A 71 3.88 5.80 -6.02
CA ASP A 71 3.05 6.19 -4.88
C ASP A 71 2.93 5.11 -3.79
N HIS A 72 3.56 3.93 -4.00
CA HIS A 72 3.65 2.84 -3.02
C HIS A 72 5.09 2.54 -2.60
N PHE A 73 6.04 2.48 -3.54
CA PHE A 73 7.42 2.14 -3.18
C PHE A 73 8.41 3.32 -3.30
N GLY A 74 8.00 4.46 -3.87
CA GLY A 74 8.90 5.58 -4.17
C GLY A 74 9.65 6.11 -2.96
N GLY A 75 9.01 6.17 -1.79
CA GLY A 75 9.62 6.59 -0.53
C GLY A 75 10.59 5.60 0.09
N LEU A 76 10.66 4.35 -0.41
CA LEU A 76 11.45 3.28 0.19
C LEU A 76 12.96 3.56 0.17
N GLU A 77 13.47 4.25 -0.85
CA GLU A 77 14.90 4.59 -0.91
C GLU A 77 15.30 5.53 0.23
N ALA A 78 14.56 6.63 0.40
CA ALA A 78 14.83 7.60 1.47
C ALA A 78 14.69 6.93 2.85
N LEU A 79 13.72 6.04 3.00
CA LEU A 79 13.50 5.23 4.19
C LEU A 79 14.71 4.32 4.46
N ALA A 80 15.12 3.52 3.46
CA ALA A 80 16.24 2.59 3.57
C ALA A 80 17.58 3.28 3.86
N ARG A 81 17.77 4.51 3.42
CA ARG A 81 18.97 5.30 3.74
C ARG A 81 19.03 5.66 5.22
N LYS A 82 17.89 5.92 5.86
CA LYS A 82 17.77 6.49 7.22
C LYS A 82 17.46 5.45 8.30
N ILE A 83 16.71 4.40 7.96
CA ILE A 83 16.15 3.43 8.91
C ILE A 83 16.52 2.01 8.49
N PRO A 84 17.17 1.21 9.36
CA PRO A 84 17.39 -0.22 9.11
C PRO A 84 16.07 -0.97 8.94
N ILE A 85 16.02 -1.84 7.94
CA ILE A 85 14.87 -2.70 7.61
C ILE A 85 15.33 -4.16 7.74
N GLY A 86 14.62 -4.96 8.54
CA GLY A 86 14.94 -6.38 8.73
C GLY A 86 14.60 -7.22 7.49
N ASP A 87 13.31 -7.28 7.15
CA ASP A 87 12.80 -8.01 6.00
C ASP A 87 12.07 -7.08 5.03
N LEU A 88 12.25 -7.31 3.73
CA LEU A 88 11.43 -6.72 2.68
C LEU A 88 10.65 -7.81 1.95
N TYR A 89 9.33 -7.71 1.97
CA TYR A 89 8.41 -8.60 1.27
C TYR A 89 7.85 -7.92 0.03
N ALA A 90 7.96 -8.56 -1.14
CA ALA A 90 7.39 -8.05 -2.38
C ALA A 90 7.08 -9.17 -3.39
N GLY A 91 6.17 -8.88 -4.31
CA GLY A 91 5.75 -9.82 -5.37
C GLY A 91 6.69 -9.86 -6.58
N PHE A 92 7.81 -9.15 -6.55
CA PHE A 92 8.82 -9.17 -7.61
C PHE A 92 10.20 -8.76 -7.10
N PHE A 93 11.18 -9.61 -7.39
CA PHE A 93 12.59 -9.29 -7.23
C PHE A 93 13.31 -9.61 -8.54
N PRO A 94 13.79 -8.57 -9.25
CA PRO A 94 14.44 -8.76 -10.54
C PRO A 94 15.76 -9.53 -10.40
N PRO A 95 16.19 -10.22 -11.47
CA PRO A 95 17.58 -10.60 -11.65
C PRO A 95 18.45 -9.34 -11.70
N ALA A 96 19.78 -9.50 -11.67
CA ALA A 96 20.68 -8.38 -11.91
C ALA A 96 20.36 -7.71 -13.25
N LEU A 97 20.30 -6.38 -13.25
CA LEU A 97 20.05 -5.61 -14.46
C LEU A 97 21.21 -5.86 -15.46
N SER A 98 20.85 -6.40 -16.62
CA SER A 98 21.84 -6.61 -17.70
C SER A 98 22.31 -5.29 -18.29
N PRO A 99 23.61 -5.14 -18.63
CA PRO A 99 24.07 -4.00 -19.41
C PRO A 99 23.41 -3.89 -20.80
N ALA A 100 22.85 -4.99 -21.32
CA ALA A 100 22.10 -5.02 -22.56
C ALA A 100 20.62 -4.63 -22.39
N ALA A 101 20.12 -4.53 -21.16
CA ALA A 101 18.74 -4.17 -20.90
C ALA A 101 18.49 -2.72 -21.34
N ARG A 102 17.50 -2.55 -22.19
CA ARG A 102 17.10 -1.24 -22.70
C ARG A 102 15.61 -1.20 -22.98
N LEU A 103 15.07 -0.01 -22.90
CA LEU A 103 13.69 0.22 -23.30
C LEU A 103 13.59 0.16 -24.84
N PRO A 104 12.70 -0.66 -25.42
CA PRO A 104 12.49 -0.68 -26.87
C PRO A 104 12.12 0.71 -27.41
N GLU A 105 12.64 1.06 -28.59
CA GLU A 105 12.31 2.32 -29.26
C GLU A 105 10.82 2.43 -29.53
N GLY A 106 10.25 3.64 -29.46
CA GLY A 106 8.81 3.86 -29.65
C GLY A 106 7.93 3.38 -28.49
N SER A 107 8.48 2.95 -27.37
CA SER A 107 7.70 2.46 -26.22
C SER A 107 6.63 3.47 -25.77
N PRO A 108 5.38 3.04 -25.54
CA PRO A 108 4.30 3.87 -25.01
C PRO A 108 4.63 4.42 -23.61
N LYS A 109 3.96 5.51 -23.20
CA LYS A 109 4.13 6.14 -21.88
C LYS A 109 4.01 5.15 -20.73
N THR A 110 3.06 4.21 -20.81
CA THR A 110 2.83 3.18 -19.76
C THR A 110 4.02 2.23 -19.61
N VAL A 111 4.66 1.86 -20.73
CA VAL A 111 5.85 0.99 -20.75
C VAL A 111 7.08 1.78 -20.27
N ARG A 112 7.23 3.05 -20.67
CA ARG A 112 8.29 3.93 -20.13
C ARG A 112 8.17 4.06 -18.60
N GLY A 113 6.96 4.35 -18.09
CA GLY A 113 6.74 4.42 -16.64
C GLY A 113 6.97 3.08 -15.91
N LEU A 114 6.72 1.95 -16.58
CA LEU A 114 7.12 0.64 -16.03
C LEU A 114 8.63 0.50 -15.95
N TRP A 115 9.35 0.84 -17.01
CA TRP A 115 10.82 0.78 -17.07
C TRP A 115 11.45 1.62 -15.95
N GLU A 116 10.99 2.86 -15.78
CA GLU A 116 11.46 3.75 -14.72
C GLU A 116 11.25 3.13 -13.33
N CYS A 117 10.05 2.58 -13.08
CA CYS A 117 9.78 1.87 -11.82
C CYS A 117 10.69 0.65 -11.61
N LEU A 118 10.95 -0.15 -12.64
CA LEU A 118 11.81 -1.33 -12.54
C LEU A 118 13.29 -0.95 -12.31
N ALA A 119 13.76 0.11 -12.96
CA ALA A 119 15.12 0.63 -12.76
C ALA A 119 15.31 1.17 -11.33
N ASP A 120 14.37 1.97 -10.85
CA ASP A 120 14.37 2.47 -9.47
C ASP A 120 14.28 1.33 -8.45
N TRP A 121 13.41 0.37 -8.69
CA TRP A 121 13.26 -0.80 -7.84
C TRP A 121 14.56 -1.58 -7.71
N ASN A 122 15.23 -1.84 -8.83
CA ASN A 122 16.51 -2.55 -8.82
C ASN A 122 17.58 -1.80 -8.01
N ARG A 123 17.69 -0.49 -8.20
CA ARG A 123 18.60 0.38 -7.44
C ARG A 123 18.32 0.37 -5.93
N ILE A 124 17.04 0.39 -5.55
CA ILE A 124 16.61 0.31 -4.14
C ILE A 124 16.95 -1.05 -3.54
N LEU A 125 16.74 -2.14 -4.29
CA LEU A 125 17.08 -3.49 -3.81
C LEU A 125 18.57 -3.67 -3.58
N GLU A 126 19.42 -3.10 -4.42
CA GLU A 126 20.89 -3.09 -4.22
C GLU A 126 21.26 -2.36 -2.93
N LEU A 127 20.63 -1.21 -2.65
CA LEU A 127 20.85 -0.47 -1.41
C LEU A 127 20.44 -1.32 -0.20
N LEU A 128 19.28 -1.96 -0.24
CA LEU A 128 18.74 -2.79 0.84
C LEU A 128 19.61 -4.02 1.10
N ARG A 129 20.08 -4.71 0.04
CA ARG A 129 21.03 -5.84 0.16
C ARG A 129 22.33 -5.41 0.83
N ARG A 130 22.91 -4.28 0.42
CA ARG A 130 24.13 -3.72 1.05
C ARG A 130 23.93 -3.37 2.53
N LYS A 131 22.71 -3.06 2.94
CA LYS A 131 22.35 -2.76 4.33
C LYS A 131 21.95 -4.00 5.14
N GLY A 132 21.98 -5.19 4.55
CA GLY A 132 21.67 -6.45 5.22
C GLY A 132 20.17 -6.75 5.35
N THR A 133 19.31 -6.06 4.59
CA THR A 133 17.87 -6.39 4.53
C THR A 133 17.68 -7.72 3.84
N ARG A 134 16.88 -8.63 4.45
CA ARG A 134 16.52 -9.90 3.83
C ARG A 134 15.36 -9.68 2.85
N LEU A 135 15.53 -10.12 1.61
CA LEU A 135 14.52 -10.02 0.56
C LEU A 135 13.67 -11.30 0.53
N GLN A 136 12.35 -11.15 0.68
CA GLN A 136 11.38 -12.23 0.85
C GLN A 136 10.36 -12.21 -0.30
N TYR A 137 10.49 -13.14 -1.24
CA TYR A 137 9.62 -13.20 -2.41
C TYR A 137 8.23 -13.74 -2.07
N ILE A 138 7.21 -13.01 -2.49
CA ILE A 138 5.79 -13.37 -2.34
C ILE A 138 5.24 -13.83 -3.69
N CYS A 139 5.03 -15.13 -3.87
CA CYS A 139 4.47 -15.73 -5.09
C CYS A 139 3.17 -16.52 -4.87
N HIS A 140 2.77 -16.70 -3.64
CA HIS A 140 1.52 -17.32 -3.21
C HIS A 140 1.09 -16.73 -1.86
N ASP A 141 -0.13 -17.02 -1.45
CA ASP A 141 -0.62 -16.66 -0.13
C ASP A 141 0.27 -17.24 0.96
N GLN A 142 0.72 -16.40 1.88
CA GLN A 142 1.56 -16.85 3.00
C GLN A 142 1.39 -15.99 4.24
N ARG A 143 1.73 -16.58 5.39
CA ARG A 143 1.83 -15.84 6.65
C ARG A 143 3.21 -15.19 6.78
N LEU A 144 3.24 -13.96 7.27
CA LEU A 144 4.47 -13.30 7.65
C LEU A 144 4.87 -13.71 9.08
N PRO A 145 6.16 -13.83 9.37
CA PRO A 145 6.64 -13.99 10.73
C PRO A 145 6.25 -12.77 11.58
N CYS A 146 5.35 -13.00 12.54
CA CYS A 146 4.91 -12.00 13.50
C CYS A 146 5.07 -12.54 14.92
N PRO A 147 5.20 -11.67 15.93
CA PRO A 147 5.18 -12.10 17.34
C PRO A 147 3.85 -12.79 17.69
N PRO A 148 3.86 -13.69 18.68
CA PRO A 148 2.65 -14.32 19.20
C PRO A 148 1.57 -13.29 19.53
N GLY A 149 0.33 -13.59 19.16
CA GLY A 149 -0.83 -12.69 19.33
C GLY A 149 -1.18 -11.86 18.09
N LEU A 150 -0.22 -11.55 17.22
CA LEU A 150 -0.48 -10.91 15.93
C LEU A 150 -0.36 -11.93 14.78
N SER A 151 -1.34 -11.99 13.90
CA SER A 151 -1.25 -12.73 12.64
C SER A 151 -1.28 -11.76 11.46
N ALA A 152 -0.33 -11.90 10.54
CA ALA A 152 -0.30 -11.19 9.27
C ALA A 152 -0.23 -12.20 8.12
N ARG A 153 -1.14 -12.09 7.15
CA ARG A 153 -1.19 -12.92 5.96
C ARG A 153 -1.15 -12.05 4.72
N VAL A 154 -0.22 -12.31 3.81
CA VAL A 154 -0.20 -11.69 2.50
C VAL A 154 -0.99 -12.55 1.53
N ILE A 155 -1.89 -11.93 0.78
CA ILE A 155 -2.71 -12.55 -0.26
C ILE A 155 -2.20 -12.09 -1.62
N VAL A 156 -2.00 -13.06 -2.52
CA VAL A 156 -1.67 -12.83 -3.93
C VAL A 156 -2.96 -12.98 -4.74
N PRO A 157 -3.54 -11.91 -5.30
CA PRO A 157 -4.85 -11.96 -5.94
C PRO A 157 -4.92 -12.97 -7.09
N ASP A 158 -3.87 -13.03 -7.90
CA ASP A 158 -3.73 -13.99 -8.99
C ASP A 158 -2.25 -14.37 -9.17
N ALA A 159 -1.88 -15.55 -8.69
CA ALA A 159 -0.53 -16.07 -8.82
C ALA A 159 -0.13 -16.38 -10.28
N GLY A 160 -1.09 -16.71 -11.14
CA GLY A 160 -0.86 -16.95 -12.58
C GLY A 160 -0.51 -15.66 -13.31
N LEU A 161 -1.30 -14.61 -13.09
CA LEU A 161 -1.05 -13.26 -13.59
C LEU A 161 0.31 -12.76 -13.09
N ALA A 162 0.60 -12.89 -11.80
CA ALA A 162 1.85 -12.44 -11.20
C ALA A 162 3.07 -13.14 -11.86
N ARG A 163 3.03 -14.46 -12.01
CA ARG A 163 4.11 -15.22 -12.69
C ARG A 163 4.32 -14.78 -14.13
N ARG A 164 3.23 -14.63 -14.92
CA ARG A 164 3.30 -14.19 -16.32
C ARG A 164 3.90 -12.78 -16.43
N ARG A 165 3.42 -11.85 -15.62
CA ARG A 165 3.90 -10.48 -15.56
C ARG A 165 5.40 -10.44 -15.21
N ASN A 166 5.79 -11.12 -14.14
CA ASN A 166 7.17 -11.12 -13.65
C ASN A 166 8.13 -11.69 -14.69
N ARG A 167 7.74 -12.75 -15.43
CA ARG A 167 8.57 -13.30 -16.51
C ARG A 167 8.86 -12.26 -17.60
N ILE A 168 7.86 -11.47 -18.01
CA ILE A 168 8.04 -10.42 -19.02
C ILE A 168 9.01 -9.34 -18.50
N TRP A 169 8.90 -8.98 -17.22
CA TRP A 169 9.81 -8.02 -16.60
C TRP A 169 11.24 -8.56 -16.48
N ASP A 170 11.41 -9.84 -16.13
CA ASP A 170 12.71 -10.51 -16.12
C ASP A 170 13.36 -10.52 -17.53
N GLU A 171 12.60 -10.83 -18.56
CA GLU A 171 13.06 -10.81 -19.94
C GLU A 171 13.57 -9.42 -20.33
N LEU A 172 12.80 -8.37 -20.04
CA LEU A 172 13.20 -6.98 -20.29
C LEU A 172 14.51 -6.60 -19.55
N LEU A 173 14.58 -6.95 -18.26
CA LEU A 173 15.73 -6.60 -17.41
C LEU A 173 16.98 -7.43 -17.70
N THR A 174 16.85 -8.60 -18.32
CA THR A 174 17.97 -9.44 -18.77
C THR A 174 18.45 -9.13 -20.18
N GLY A 175 17.87 -8.12 -20.85
CA GLY A 175 18.26 -7.68 -22.19
C GLY A 175 17.67 -8.51 -23.32
N LYS A 176 16.66 -9.35 -23.02
CA LYS A 176 15.78 -9.91 -24.06
C LYS A 176 14.81 -8.81 -24.48
N GLU A 177 14.34 -8.90 -25.71
CA GLU A 177 13.33 -7.97 -26.24
C GLU A 177 11.95 -8.62 -26.22
N PRO A 178 11.15 -8.42 -25.12
CA PRO A 178 9.79 -8.90 -25.09
C PRO A 178 8.96 -8.19 -26.15
N ASP A 179 7.95 -8.89 -26.67
CA ASP A 179 6.98 -8.28 -27.56
C ASP A 179 6.31 -7.06 -26.92
N MET A 180 6.09 -5.99 -27.71
CA MET A 180 5.54 -4.73 -27.22
C MET A 180 4.14 -4.91 -26.62
N ASP A 181 3.29 -5.78 -27.19
CA ASP A 181 1.97 -6.04 -26.63
C ASP A 181 2.04 -6.70 -25.26
N GLN A 182 3.03 -7.58 -25.06
CA GLN A 182 3.29 -8.19 -23.75
C GLN A 182 3.78 -7.14 -22.74
N LEU A 183 4.64 -6.21 -23.14
CA LEU A 183 5.08 -5.11 -22.30
C LEU A 183 3.92 -4.19 -21.91
N VAL A 184 3.10 -3.79 -22.89
CA VAL A 184 1.89 -2.99 -22.65
C VAL A 184 0.93 -3.72 -21.71
N TRP A 185 0.67 -5.01 -21.95
CA TRP A 185 -0.15 -5.83 -21.07
C TRP A 185 0.42 -5.85 -19.65
N SER A 186 1.71 -6.20 -19.50
CA SER A 186 2.35 -6.34 -18.19
C SER A 186 2.39 -5.03 -17.40
N SER A 187 2.55 -3.88 -18.09
CA SER A 187 2.52 -2.57 -17.46
C SER A 187 1.18 -2.23 -16.80
N LYS A 188 0.09 -2.76 -17.34
CA LYS A 188 -1.28 -2.60 -16.81
C LYS A 188 -1.61 -3.59 -15.68
N GLN A 189 -0.76 -4.62 -15.46
CA GLN A 189 -1.01 -5.63 -14.43
C GLN A 189 -0.39 -5.29 -13.07
N ARG A 190 0.10 -4.07 -12.87
CA ARG A 190 0.64 -3.65 -11.57
C ARG A 190 -0.45 -3.61 -10.50
N ASN A 191 -1.53 -2.86 -10.74
CA ASN A 191 -2.66 -2.77 -9.80
C ASN A 191 -3.42 -4.10 -9.64
N PRO A 192 -3.85 -4.80 -10.71
CA PRO A 192 -4.51 -6.11 -10.54
C PRO A 192 -3.67 -7.13 -9.79
N GLY A 193 -2.35 -7.06 -9.90
CA GLY A 193 -1.41 -7.94 -9.20
C GLY A 193 -0.90 -7.39 -7.86
N SER A 194 -1.52 -6.35 -7.32
CA SER A 194 -1.15 -5.76 -6.04
C SER A 194 -1.46 -6.71 -4.88
N LEU A 195 -0.49 -6.90 -3.98
CA LEU A 195 -0.66 -7.71 -2.78
C LEU A 195 -1.67 -7.07 -1.82
N ARG A 196 -2.33 -7.90 -1.02
CA ARG A 196 -3.20 -7.50 0.07
C ARG A 196 -2.68 -8.08 1.37
N LEU A 197 -2.61 -7.28 2.43
CA LEU A 197 -2.26 -7.76 3.76
C LEU A 197 -3.49 -7.86 4.63
N GLU A 198 -3.69 -9.01 5.26
CA GLU A 198 -4.74 -9.27 6.25
C GLU A 198 -4.09 -9.45 7.62
N LEU A 199 -4.48 -8.61 8.58
CA LEU A 199 -4.05 -8.71 9.96
C LEU A 199 -5.19 -9.25 10.83
N THR A 200 -4.83 -10.07 11.81
CA THR A 200 -5.76 -10.51 12.85
C THR A 200 -5.11 -10.31 14.21
N PHE A 201 -5.79 -9.59 15.08
CA PHE A 201 -5.40 -9.34 16.47
C PHE A 201 -6.64 -9.25 17.36
N ALA A 202 -6.65 -9.92 18.52
CA ALA A 202 -7.76 -9.91 19.48
C ALA A 202 -9.14 -10.13 18.81
N SER A 203 -9.22 -11.10 17.89
CA SER A 203 -10.41 -11.41 17.05
C SER A 203 -10.85 -10.29 16.10
N ARG A 204 -10.08 -9.21 15.97
CA ARG A 204 -10.32 -8.16 14.99
C ARG A 204 -9.56 -8.43 13.71
N ARG A 205 -10.22 -8.13 12.60
CA ARG A 205 -9.65 -8.30 11.27
C ARG A 205 -9.47 -6.96 10.58
N VAL A 206 -8.25 -6.71 10.14
CA VAL A 206 -7.87 -5.52 9.39
C VAL A 206 -7.39 -5.94 8.01
N ILE A 207 -7.84 -5.25 6.98
CA ILE A 207 -7.40 -5.47 5.60
C ILE A 207 -6.72 -4.21 5.09
N LEU A 208 -5.44 -4.34 4.74
CA LEU A 208 -4.66 -3.31 4.07
C LEU A 208 -4.57 -3.71 2.60
N ALA A 209 -5.47 -3.15 1.79
CA ALA A 209 -5.48 -3.38 0.37
C ALA A 209 -4.46 -2.43 -0.29
N GLY A 210 -3.63 -2.95 -1.20
CA GLY A 210 -2.94 -2.09 -2.16
C GLY A 210 -3.92 -1.58 -3.23
N ASP A 211 -3.56 -1.64 -4.50
CA ASP A 211 -4.36 -1.09 -5.59
C ASP A 211 -5.16 -2.15 -6.37
N CYS A 212 -5.31 -3.33 -5.80
CA CYS A 212 -6.10 -4.39 -6.42
C CYS A 212 -7.57 -3.97 -6.56
N TYR A 213 -8.07 -3.90 -7.79
CA TYR A 213 -9.45 -3.55 -8.06
C TYR A 213 -10.44 -4.52 -7.42
N GLY A 214 -11.65 -4.05 -7.08
CA GLY A 214 -12.69 -4.88 -6.48
C GLY A 214 -13.01 -6.15 -7.27
N SER A 215 -12.88 -6.11 -8.59
CA SER A 215 -13.04 -7.27 -9.47
C SER A 215 -11.93 -8.32 -9.36
N CYS A 216 -10.77 -7.96 -8.78
CA CYS A 216 -9.64 -8.88 -8.60
C CYS A 216 -9.66 -9.59 -7.25
N TRP A 217 -10.64 -9.32 -6.41
CA TRP A 217 -10.80 -10.04 -5.15
C TRP A 217 -11.40 -11.42 -5.44
N GLN A 218 -10.85 -12.43 -4.78
CA GLN A 218 -11.22 -13.82 -5.06
C GLN A 218 -12.71 -14.09 -4.83
N ASN A 219 -13.26 -15.02 -5.58
CA ASN A 219 -14.60 -15.54 -5.35
C ASN A 219 -14.49 -16.94 -4.67
N PRO A 220 -15.00 -17.12 -3.43
CA PRO A 220 -15.78 -16.16 -2.67
C PRO A 220 -14.94 -14.97 -2.17
N PRO A 221 -15.59 -13.81 -1.97
CA PRO A 221 -14.90 -12.65 -1.42
C PRO A 221 -14.40 -12.96 0.01
N PRO A 222 -13.38 -12.23 0.50
CA PRO A 222 -12.86 -12.44 1.84
C PRO A 222 -13.99 -12.23 2.88
N ALA A 223 -13.87 -12.90 4.02
CA ALA A 223 -14.78 -12.71 5.13
C ALA A 223 -14.77 -11.26 5.63
N SER A 224 -15.82 -10.85 6.38
CA SER A 224 -15.96 -9.50 6.93
C SER A 224 -14.72 -9.03 7.67
N CYS A 225 -14.49 -7.72 7.69
CA CYS A 225 -13.39 -7.08 8.41
C CYS A 225 -13.91 -5.94 9.29
N ASP A 226 -13.15 -5.60 10.33
CA ASP A 226 -13.47 -4.47 11.20
C ASP A 226 -12.92 -3.15 10.62
N LEU A 227 -11.74 -3.19 10.02
CA LEU A 227 -11.08 -2.03 9.41
C LEU A 227 -10.56 -2.37 8.01
N LEU A 228 -10.92 -1.54 7.05
CA LEU A 228 -10.48 -1.64 5.64
C LEU A 228 -9.69 -0.40 5.24
N LYS A 229 -8.45 -0.56 4.77
CA LYS A 229 -7.83 0.44 3.89
C LYS A 229 -8.35 0.19 2.47
N VAL A 230 -9.03 1.18 1.92
CA VAL A 230 -9.66 1.08 0.59
C VAL A 230 -8.61 0.88 -0.50
N PRO A 231 -8.81 -0.06 -1.44
CA PRO A 231 -7.88 -0.22 -2.56
C PRO A 231 -7.86 1.01 -3.47
N HIS A 232 -6.72 1.23 -4.11
CA HIS A 232 -6.51 2.19 -5.20
C HIS A 232 -7.06 3.60 -4.89
N HIS A 233 -6.81 4.08 -3.66
CA HIS A 233 -7.18 5.44 -3.19
C HIS A 233 -8.67 5.78 -3.35
N GLY A 234 -9.55 4.75 -3.39
CA GLY A 234 -10.98 4.95 -3.61
C GLY A 234 -11.36 5.30 -5.06
N ASP A 235 -10.54 4.92 -6.05
CA ASP A 235 -10.93 4.97 -7.48
C ASP A 235 -12.27 4.27 -7.73
N ALA A 236 -13.03 4.67 -8.76
CA ALA A 236 -14.34 4.10 -9.08
C ALA A 236 -14.34 2.57 -9.27
N LYS A 237 -13.20 1.97 -9.63
CA LYS A 237 -13.02 0.51 -9.76
C LYS A 237 -12.52 -0.16 -8.50
N ALA A 238 -12.20 0.63 -7.45
CA ALA A 238 -11.63 0.13 -6.20
C ALA A 238 -12.57 -0.83 -5.48
N LEU A 239 -13.85 -0.53 -5.50
CA LEU A 239 -14.90 -1.26 -4.80
C LEU A 239 -15.98 -1.71 -5.77
N THR A 240 -16.67 -2.79 -5.38
CA THR A 240 -17.92 -3.21 -5.98
C THR A 240 -18.93 -3.44 -4.86
N GLN A 241 -20.22 -3.24 -5.09
CA GLN A 241 -21.24 -3.45 -4.07
C GLN A 241 -21.16 -4.85 -3.44
N PRO A 242 -21.03 -5.96 -4.20
CA PRO A 242 -20.89 -7.29 -3.62
C PRO A 242 -19.66 -7.43 -2.69
N LEU A 243 -18.54 -6.75 -3.03
CA LEU A 243 -17.36 -6.76 -2.18
C LEU A 243 -17.61 -6.01 -0.87
N VAL A 244 -18.20 -4.84 -0.93
CA VAL A 244 -18.54 -4.04 0.26
C VAL A 244 -19.52 -4.78 1.16
N ASP A 245 -20.54 -5.42 0.58
CA ASP A 245 -21.55 -6.22 1.30
C ASP A 245 -20.93 -7.46 1.99
N ALA A 246 -19.89 -8.04 1.39
CA ALA A 246 -19.17 -9.17 1.97
C ALA A 246 -18.22 -8.72 3.09
N LEU A 247 -17.46 -7.65 2.88
CA LEU A 247 -16.49 -7.13 3.84
C LEU A 247 -17.15 -6.48 5.05
N ARG A 248 -18.25 -5.77 4.86
CA ARG A 248 -19.01 -5.03 5.92
C ARG A 248 -18.08 -4.32 6.92
N PRO A 249 -17.14 -3.49 6.46
CA PRO A 249 -16.19 -2.85 7.34
C PRO A 249 -16.90 -1.89 8.30
N ARG A 250 -16.48 -1.89 9.56
CA ARG A 250 -16.94 -0.88 10.53
C ARG A 250 -16.23 0.45 10.36
N TYR A 251 -14.94 0.38 10.01
CA TYR A 251 -14.06 1.53 9.79
C TYR A 251 -13.39 1.38 8.43
N VAL A 252 -13.25 2.52 7.76
CA VAL A 252 -12.64 2.57 6.44
C VAL A 252 -11.66 3.72 6.37
N VAL A 253 -10.46 3.49 5.81
CA VAL A 253 -9.47 4.51 5.54
C VAL A 253 -9.24 4.61 4.05
N ILE A 254 -9.28 5.82 3.52
CA ILE A 254 -8.94 6.16 2.15
C ILE A 254 -7.65 6.98 2.19
N SER A 255 -6.57 6.42 1.65
CA SER A 255 -5.34 7.18 1.41
C SER A 255 -5.53 8.07 0.19
N CYS A 256 -5.41 9.37 0.34
CA CYS A 256 -5.64 10.33 -0.73
C CYS A 256 -4.93 11.65 -0.45
N GLU A 257 -4.77 12.49 -1.47
CA GLU A 257 -4.23 13.85 -1.32
C GLU A 257 -5.31 14.89 -0.99
N ALA A 258 -6.59 14.53 -1.14
CA ALA A 258 -7.74 15.34 -0.82
C ALA A 258 -8.96 14.44 -0.69
N ALA A 259 -9.94 14.83 0.12
CA ALA A 259 -11.21 14.10 0.23
C ALA A 259 -11.99 14.07 -1.11
N TYR A 260 -11.71 15.01 -1.99
CA TYR A 260 -12.20 15.05 -3.36
C TYR A 260 -11.14 15.68 -4.28
N ASN A 261 -10.73 14.94 -5.31
CA ASN A 261 -9.83 15.44 -6.34
C ASN A 261 -10.48 15.29 -7.72
N PRO A 262 -11.10 16.35 -8.27
CA PRO A 262 -11.82 16.28 -9.53
C PRO A 262 -10.91 15.99 -10.74
N ARG A 263 -9.58 16.17 -10.59
CA ARG A 263 -8.62 15.88 -11.67
C ARG A 263 -8.24 14.42 -11.74
N LYS A 264 -8.32 13.70 -10.62
CA LYS A 264 -7.88 12.29 -10.52
C LYS A 264 -9.04 11.34 -10.33
N ASP A 265 -10.23 11.85 -9.98
CA ASP A 265 -11.41 11.06 -9.58
C ASP A 265 -11.06 10.03 -8.47
N ARG A 266 -10.23 10.48 -7.51
CA ARG A 266 -9.76 9.70 -6.37
C ARG A 266 -9.71 10.56 -5.10
N PRO A 267 -10.49 10.21 -4.08
CA PRO A 267 -11.51 9.18 -4.11
C PRO A 267 -12.68 9.52 -5.04
N SER A 268 -13.26 8.50 -5.67
CA SER A 268 -14.47 8.64 -6.48
C SER A 268 -15.66 8.97 -5.56
N PRO A 269 -16.50 9.96 -5.90
CA PRO A 269 -17.71 10.25 -5.13
C PRO A 269 -18.63 9.03 -4.98
N GLU A 270 -18.68 8.17 -6.01
CA GLU A 270 -19.48 6.95 -6.00
C GLU A 270 -18.93 5.93 -4.98
N ALA A 271 -17.59 5.72 -4.94
CA ALA A 271 -16.97 4.84 -3.96
C ALA A 271 -17.20 5.33 -2.52
N VAL A 272 -17.08 6.63 -2.28
CA VAL A 272 -17.33 7.24 -0.97
C VAL A 272 -18.80 7.06 -0.56
N ARG A 273 -19.74 7.35 -1.48
CA ARG A 273 -21.18 7.18 -1.23
C ARG A 273 -21.52 5.73 -0.90
N MET A 274 -21.03 4.76 -1.70
CA MET A 274 -21.23 3.33 -1.46
C MET A 274 -20.80 2.92 -0.04
N LEU A 275 -19.68 3.45 0.44
CA LEU A 275 -19.19 3.18 1.79
C LEU A 275 -20.08 3.83 2.85
N LEU A 276 -20.47 5.09 2.69
CA LEU A 276 -21.33 5.80 3.64
C LEU A 276 -22.72 5.14 3.78
N GLU A 277 -23.29 4.63 2.70
CA GLU A 277 -24.58 3.91 2.68
C GLU A 277 -24.55 2.62 3.51
N THR A 278 -23.36 2.02 3.75
CA THR A 278 -23.24 0.86 4.67
C THR A 278 -23.25 1.23 6.15
N GLY A 279 -23.19 2.52 6.47
CA GLY A 279 -23.10 3.00 7.86
C GLY A 279 -21.68 2.90 8.46
N CYS A 280 -20.66 2.56 7.66
CA CYS A 280 -19.28 2.56 8.13
C CYS A 280 -18.76 3.98 8.37
N ARG A 281 -17.72 4.10 9.22
CA ARG A 281 -17.03 5.38 9.45
C ARG A 281 -15.88 5.50 8.50
N VAL A 282 -15.90 6.56 7.67
CA VAL A 282 -14.88 6.83 6.64
C VAL A 282 -13.87 7.85 7.16
N TYR A 283 -12.58 7.58 6.96
CA TYR A 283 -11.46 8.45 7.30
C TYR A 283 -10.60 8.66 6.06
N PHE A 284 -10.04 9.86 5.94
CA PHE A 284 -9.14 10.24 4.85
C PHE A 284 -7.78 10.59 5.42
N THR A 285 -6.69 10.16 4.78
CA THR A 285 -5.33 10.46 5.27
C THR A 285 -4.94 11.90 5.06
N ASP A 286 -5.44 12.54 3.98
CA ASP A 286 -5.32 13.96 3.77
C ASP A 286 -6.71 14.52 3.45
N CYS A 287 -7.16 15.45 4.24
CA CYS A 287 -8.39 16.19 3.99
C CYS A 287 -8.03 17.60 3.54
N TYR A 288 -8.02 17.82 2.26
CA TYR A 288 -8.35 19.12 1.76
C TYR A 288 -9.86 19.28 1.98
N PRO A 289 -10.33 20.36 2.62
CA PRO A 289 -11.71 20.42 3.04
C PRO A 289 -12.63 20.24 1.82
N PRO A 290 -13.57 19.30 1.89
CA PRO A 290 -14.77 19.47 1.08
C PRO A 290 -15.40 20.81 1.49
N PRO A 291 -16.13 21.50 0.61
CA PRO A 291 -16.80 22.75 0.95
C PRO A 291 -17.56 22.61 2.27
N GLY A 292 -17.12 23.30 3.33
CA GLY A 292 -17.72 23.26 4.67
C GLY A 292 -17.07 22.33 5.70
N GLY A 293 -16.00 21.60 5.37
CA GLY A 293 -15.33 20.67 6.31
C GLY A 293 -14.13 21.26 7.04
N SER A 294 -13.87 20.77 8.25
CA SER A 294 -12.66 21.09 9.01
C SER A 294 -11.44 20.41 8.39
N GLU A 295 -10.34 21.15 8.23
CA GLU A 295 -9.06 20.63 7.72
C GLU A 295 -8.54 19.48 8.61
N ASN A 296 -8.32 18.29 8.04
CA ASN A 296 -7.54 17.26 8.74
C ASN A 296 -6.06 17.57 8.55
N ARG A 297 -5.47 18.20 9.55
CA ARG A 297 -4.04 18.52 9.58
C ARG A 297 -3.21 17.44 10.29
N LEU A 298 -3.80 16.29 10.55
CA LEU A 298 -3.12 15.22 11.26
C LEU A 298 -2.07 14.57 10.34
N PRO A 299 -0.88 14.23 10.89
CA PRO A 299 0.16 13.53 10.14
C PRO A 299 -0.23 12.09 9.80
N SER A 300 -1.25 11.55 10.46
CA SER A 300 -1.75 10.19 10.24
C SER A 300 -3.18 10.03 10.78
N VAL A 301 -3.87 9.00 10.28
CA VAL A 301 -5.11 8.47 10.82
C VAL A 301 -4.77 7.25 11.66
N ASP A 302 -4.92 7.34 12.98
CA ASP A 302 -4.45 6.33 13.92
C ASP A 302 -5.60 5.53 14.55
N PHE A 303 -5.50 4.21 14.50
CA PHE A 303 -6.39 3.29 15.21
C PHE A 303 -5.61 2.53 16.26
N LEU A 304 -6.20 2.38 17.44
CA LEU A 304 -5.70 1.55 18.51
C LEU A 304 -6.64 0.36 18.72
N ILE A 305 -6.10 -0.85 18.75
CA ILE A 305 -6.84 -2.07 19.09
C ILE A 305 -6.30 -2.61 20.40
N GLY A 306 -7.15 -2.64 21.43
CA GLY A 306 -6.83 -3.18 22.75
C GLY A 306 -6.71 -4.71 22.72
N ASP A 307 -6.10 -5.28 23.76
CA ASP A 307 -6.02 -6.74 23.96
C ASP A 307 -7.40 -7.37 24.19
N ASP A 308 -8.38 -6.57 24.59
CA ASP A 308 -9.81 -6.92 24.69
C ASP A 308 -10.55 -6.86 23.34
N GLY A 309 -9.85 -6.46 22.27
CA GLY A 309 -10.41 -6.30 20.93
C GLY A 309 -11.23 -5.02 20.74
N VAL A 310 -11.22 -4.09 21.68
CA VAL A 310 -11.88 -2.80 21.47
C VAL A 310 -11.05 -1.97 20.50
N ILE A 311 -11.73 -1.44 19.47
CA ILE A 311 -11.10 -0.56 18.47
C ILE A 311 -11.40 0.89 18.87
N HIS A 312 -10.34 1.66 19.11
CA HIS A 312 -10.39 3.09 19.36
C HIS A 312 -10.00 3.84 18.08
N PRO A 313 -10.99 4.38 17.35
CA PRO A 313 -10.72 5.15 16.13
C PRO A 313 -10.26 6.57 16.52
N PRO A 314 -9.63 7.31 15.59
CA PRO A 314 -9.44 8.75 15.72
C PRO A 314 -10.80 9.46 15.74
N ALA A 315 -10.80 10.75 16.07
CA ALA A 315 -12.03 11.56 15.95
C ALA A 315 -12.56 11.46 14.51
N PRO A 316 -13.85 11.16 14.30
CA PRO A 316 -14.39 11.01 12.97
C PRO A 316 -14.40 12.34 12.22
N TRP A 317 -14.15 12.26 10.90
CA TRP A 317 -14.51 13.35 10.00
C TRP A 317 -16.04 13.50 10.03
N ASN A 318 -16.53 14.69 10.38
CA ASN A 318 -17.95 15.02 10.34
C ASN A 318 -18.19 15.88 9.10
N PRO A 319 -18.86 15.40 8.06
CA PRO A 319 -19.39 16.26 7.02
C PRO A 319 -20.53 17.07 7.65
N THR A 320 -20.24 18.33 8.06
CA THR A 320 -21.30 19.31 8.41
C THR A 320 -21.77 20.01 7.17
#